data_22f8fb0487a040fb13623a0ea038249b
#
_entry.id   22f8fb0487a040fb13623a0ea038249b
#
_cell.length_a   1.000
_cell.length_b   1.000
_cell.length_c   1.000
_cell.angle_alpha   90.00
_cell.angle_beta   90.00
_cell.angle_gamma   90.00
#
_symmetry.space_group_name_H-M   'P 1'
#
loop_
_entity.id
_entity.type
_entity.pdbx_description
1 polymer ?
#
loop_
_entity_poly.entity_id
_entity_poly.type
_entity_poly.pdbx_seq_one_letter_code
_entity_poly.pdbx_strand_id
1 'polypeptide(L)'
;MKIEQKEYRTIWFENNIVKIIDQTKLPHRFVIKDLKTIKDAVNAINIMEVRGAPLIGATAAYGLVLSILENKDLSFLKKSANDLIKSRPTAINLKWAVDRMMKKISGVNSDKIFEIALNEAKEICEEDVKFCEKIGLHGLKIIEEIHNKKKDTINILTHCNAGWLATINWGTATSPIYHAHKKGIPLHVWVDETRPRNQGANLTSFELNEEHVPNTVIADNTGGLLMQRGKVDMCIVGTDRTLANGDVCNKVGTYLKALAAYDNKIPFYVA
;
A
#
# COMPACT_ATOMS: atom_id res chain seq x y z
N MET A 1 -5.94 -1.85 -10.63
CA MET A 1 -6.21 -3.24 -10.18
C MET A 1 -7.71 -3.47 -10.25
N LYS A 2 -8.17 -4.71 -10.22
CA LYS A 2 -9.60 -5.04 -10.47
C LYS A 2 -10.28 -5.50 -9.19
N ILE A 3 -11.57 -5.20 -9.08
CA ILE A 3 -12.52 -5.80 -8.15
C ILE A 3 -13.80 -6.07 -8.94
N GLU A 4 -14.33 -7.29 -8.90
CA GLU A 4 -15.49 -7.69 -9.68
C GLU A 4 -15.38 -7.29 -11.17
N GLN A 5 -14.18 -7.46 -11.75
CA GLN A 5 -13.81 -7.11 -13.14
C GLN A 5 -13.77 -5.61 -13.48
N LYS A 6 -14.04 -4.70 -12.54
CA LYS A 6 -13.90 -3.25 -12.74
C LYS A 6 -12.56 -2.78 -12.22
N GLU A 7 -11.95 -1.83 -12.94
CA GLU A 7 -10.71 -1.22 -12.51
C GLU A 7 -10.95 -0.16 -11.43
N TYR A 8 -10.14 -0.23 -10.36
CA TYR A 8 -10.18 0.70 -9.25
C TYR A 8 -8.77 1.17 -8.89
N ARG A 9 -8.72 2.38 -8.33
CA ARG A 9 -7.65 2.86 -7.47
C ARG A 9 -8.16 2.88 -6.04
N THR A 10 -7.27 2.87 -5.07
CA THR A 10 -7.66 2.90 -3.66
C THR A 10 -8.23 4.24 -3.22
N ILE A 11 -7.86 5.31 -3.93
CA ILE A 11 -8.31 6.68 -3.71
C ILE A 11 -8.39 7.43 -5.04
N TRP A 12 -9.42 8.25 -5.23
CA TRP A 12 -9.56 9.16 -6.37
C TRP A 12 -10.43 10.37 -6.04
N PHE A 13 -10.30 11.42 -6.84
CA PHE A 13 -11.08 12.64 -6.71
C PHE A 13 -12.08 12.75 -7.86
N GLU A 14 -13.34 12.95 -7.53
CA GLU A 14 -14.44 13.05 -8.49
C GLU A 14 -15.53 13.98 -7.95
N ASN A 15 -15.99 14.94 -8.76
CA ASN A 15 -17.10 15.86 -8.41
C ASN A 15 -16.92 16.57 -7.05
N ASN A 16 -15.71 17.08 -6.78
CA ASN A 16 -15.34 17.72 -5.52
C ASN A 16 -15.41 16.81 -4.28
N ILE A 17 -15.39 15.51 -4.47
CA ILE A 17 -15.42 14.49 -3.42
C ILE A 17 -14.19 13.61 -3.59
N VAL A 18 -13.58 13.22 -2.49
CA VAL A 18 -12.56 12.18 -2.46
C VAL A 18 -13.22 10.85 -2.15
N LYS A 19 -13.03 9.87 -3.01
CA LYS A 19 -13.56 8.52 -2.83
C LYS A 19 -12.44 7.58 -2.41
N ILE A 20 -12.71 6.73 -1.42
CA ILE A 20 -11.79 5.70 -0.93
C ILE A 20 -12.47 4.34 -0.88
N ILE A 21 -11.66 3.30 -0.90
CA ILE A 21 -12.11 1.95 -0.53
C ILE A 21 -12.03 1.83 0.98
N ASP A 22 -13.17 1.61 1.66
CA ASP A 22 -13.19 1.37 3.11
C ASP A 22 -12.62 -0.02 3.43
N GLN A 23 -11.35 -0.07 3.79
CA GLN A 23 -10.64 -1.32 4.07
C GLN A 23 -11.07 -2.00 5.38
N THR A 24 -11.81 -1.30 6.24
CA THR A 24 -12.35 -1.90 7.47
C THR A 24 -13.48 -2.89 7.21
N LYS A 25 -14.05 -2.88 6.00
CA LYS A 25 -15.14 -3.76 5.58
C LYS A 25 -14.66 -5.00 4.82
N LEU A 26 -13.42 -4.96 4.32
CA LEU A 26 -12.81 -6.08 3.60
C LEU A 26 -12.41 -7.22 4.56
N PRO A 27 -12.48 -8.46 4.11
CA PRO A 27 -12.88 -8.94 2.77
C PRO A 27 -14.40 -9.12 2.60
N HIS A 28 -15.20 -8.87 3.65
CA HIS A 28 -16.61 -9.27 3.69
C HIS A 28 -17.53 -8.40 2.82
N ARG A 29 -17.18 -7.12 2.64
CA ARG A 29 -17.93 -6.18 1.82
C ARG A 29 -17.02 -5.19 1.14
N PHE A 30 -17.16 -5.00 -0.15
CA PHE A 30 -16.55 -3.92 -0.89
C PHE A 30 -17.40 -2.66 -0.76
N VAL A 31 -16.85 -1.62 -0.15
CA VAL A 31 -17.55 -0.35 0.10
C VAL A 31 -16.69 0.81 -0.36
N ILE A 32 -17.24 1.63 -1.25
CA ILE A 32 -16.66 2.93 -1.61
C ILE A 32 -17.24 3.97 -0.67
N LYS A 33 -16.39 4.75 -0.02
CA LYS A 33 -16.77 5.81 0.90
C LYS A 33 -16.39 7.18 0.35
N ASP A 34 -17.31 8.12 0.47
CA ASP A 34 -17.11 9.52 0.13
C ASP A 34 -16.52 10.29 1.31
N LEU A 35 -15.43 11.02 1.07
CA LEU A 35 -14.86 12.00 1.97
C LEU A 35 -15.15 13.39 1.40
N LYS A 36 -15.88 14.22 2.13
CA LYS A 36 -16.36 15.54 1.69
C LYS A 36 -15.66 16.68 2.40
N THR A 37 -15.08 16.41 3.56
CA THR A 37 -14.45 17.39 4.44
C THR A 37 -13.07 16.95 4.88
N ILE A 38 -12.27 17.89 5.35
CA ILE A 38 -10.99 17.59 6.01
C ILE A 38 -11.18 16.64 7.20
N LYS A 39 -12.27 16.78 7.93
CA LYS A 39 -12.60 15.93 9.08
C LYS A 39 -12.83 14.49 8.66
N ASP A 40 -13.45 14.25 7.50
CA ASP A 40 -13.63 12.91 6.96
C ASP A 40 -12.28 12.26 6.63
N ALA A 41 -11.35 13.00 6.02
CA ALA A 41 -10.02 12.51 5.70
C ALA A 41 -9.22 12.17 6.98
N VAL A 42 -9.25 13.05 7.98
CA VAL A 42 -8.62 12.79 9.29
C VAL A 42 -9.20 11.54 9.93
N ASN A 43 -10.52 11.38 9.92
CA ASN A 43 -11.19 10.23 10.51
C ASN A 43 -10.85 8.94 9.75
N ALA A 44 -10.85 8.96 8.42
CA ALA A 44 -10.51 7.79 7.59
C ALA A 44 -9.09 7.25 7.91
N ILE A 45 -8.14 8.15 8.18
CA ILE A 45 -6.78 7.78 8.60
C ILE A 45 -6.78 7.22 10.03
N ASN A 46 -7.48 7.87 10.96
CA ASN A 46 -7.52 7.50 12.38
C ASN A 46 -8.09 6.11 12.60
N ILE A 47 -9.24 5.80 12.00
CA ILE A 47 -9.93 4.52 12.18
C ILE A 47 -9.49 3.46 11.17
N MET A 48 -8.47 3.78 10.34
CA MET A 48 -7.86 2.89 9.36
C MET A 48 -8.82 2.41 8.26
N GLU A 49 -9.73 3.25 7.81
CA GLU A 49 -10.47 3.04 6.55
C GLU A 49 -9.49 3.06 5.36
N VAL A 50 -8.42 3.84 5.51
CA VAL A 50 -7.22 3.80 4.66
C VAL A 50 -6.00 3.44 5.49
N ARG A 51 -5.08 2.65 4.94
CA ARG A 51 -3.85 2.22 5.59
C ARG A 51 -2.75 1.98 4.54
N GLY A 52 -1.50 1.81 5.00
CA GLY A 52 -0.32 1.77 4.13
C GLY A 52 0.26 3.17 3.94
N ALA A 53 1.58 3.28 4.02
CA ALA A 53 2.26 4.57 4.03
C ALA A 53 1.93 5.44 2.80
N PRO A 54 1.95 4.92 1.55
CA PRO A 54 1.60 5.71 0.38
C PRO A 54 0.14 6.17 0.37
N LEU A 55 -0.81 5.27 0.65
CA LEU A 55 -2.22 5.63 0.63
C LEU A 55 -2.59 6.65 1.72
N ILE A 56 -1.98 6.55 2.91
CA ILE A 56 -2.16 7.56 3.96
C ILE A 56 -1.63 8.92 3.51
N GLY A 57 -0.48 8.96 2.84
CA GLY A 57 0.07 10.18 2.27
C GLY A 57 -0.85 10.80 1.21
N ALA A 58 -1.35 10.01 0.27
CA ALA A 58 -2.32 10.46 -0.73
C ALA A 58 -3.63 10.95 -0.10
N THR A 59 -4.13 10.24 0.93
CA THR A 59 -5.33 10.66 1.67
C THR A 59 -5.13 12.00 2.36
N ALA A 60 -3.95 12.24 2.93
CA ALA A 60 -3.61 13.51 3.53
C ALA A 60 -3.50 14.64 2.49
N ALA A 61 -2.92 14.36 1.33
CA ALA A 61 -2.85 15.33 0.23
C ALA A 61 -4.25 15.74 -0.24
N TYR A 62 -5.13 14.79 -0.50
CA TYR A 62 -6.53 15.07 -0.84
C TYR A 62 -7.31 15.70 0.33
N GLY A 63 -6.97 15.37 1.57
CA GLY A 63 -7.55 16.03 2.76
C GLY A 63 -7.30 17.54 2.76
N LEU A 64 -6.09 17.99 2.34
CA LEU A 64 -5.80 19.41 2.15
C LEU A 64 -6.56 20.03 0.97
N VAL A 65 -6.81 19.27 -0.12
CA VAL A 65 -7.68 19.73 -1.20
C VAL A 65 -9.11 19.96 -0.69
N LEU A 66 -9.66 19.03 0.11
CA LEU A 66 -10.96 19.20 0.75
C LEU A 66 -10.99 20.40 1.70
N SER A 67 -9.91 20.60 2.47
CA SER A 67 -9.76 21.76 3.35
C SER A 67 -9.85 23.11 2.58
N ILE A 68 -9.24 23.20 1.39
CA ILE A 68 -9.31 24.37 0.51
C ILE A 68 -10.73 24.61 -0.02
N LEU A 69 -11.50 23.54 -0.27
CA LEU A 69 -12.90 23.66 -0.66
C LEU A 69 -13.78 24.21 0.48
N GLU A 70 -13.44 23.85 1.73
CA GLU A 70 -14.15 24.36 2.91
C GLU A 70 -13.79 25.81 3.22
N ASN A 71 -12.49 26.13 3.26
CA ASN A 71 -12.00 27.48 3.57
C ASN A 71 -10.58 27.67 3.05
N LYS A 72 -10.35 28.74 2.30
CA LYS A 72 -9.04 29.08 1.71
C LYS A 72 -8.14 29.90 2.65
N ASP A 73 -8.60 30.22 3.87
CA ASP A 73 -7.82 31.00 4.82
C ASP A 73 -6.58 30.20 5.28
N LEU A 74 -5.43 30.85 5.25
CA LEU A 74 -4.14 30.21 5.56
C LEU A 74 -4.08 29.66 7.00
N SER A 75 -4.75 30.32 7.94
CA SER A 75 -4.82 29.86 9.32
C SER A 75 -5.60 28.54 9.41
N PHE A 76 -6.71 28.43 8.68
CA PHE A 76 -7.50 27.21 8.58
C PHE A 76 -6.71 26.07 7.91
N LEU A 77 -6.01 26.34 6.81
CA LEU A 77 -5.20 25.35 6.11
C LEU A 77 -4.04 24.83 6.99
N LYS A 78 -3.37 25.70 7.74
CA LYS A 78 -2.34 25.30 8.71
C LYS A 78 -2.90 24.43 9.83
N LYS A 79 -4.09 24.75 10.35
CA LYS A 79 -4.78 23.91 11.34
C LYS A 79 -5.12 22.55 10.75
N SER A 80 -5.69 22.50 9.56
CA SER A 80 -6.02 21.26 8.83
C SER A 80 -4.78 20.37 8.61
N ALA A 81 -3.66 20.98 8.22
CA ALA A 81 -2.38 20.28 8.08
C ALA A 81 -1.91 19.64 9.40
N ASN A 82 -2.01 20.39 10.51
CA ASN A 82 -1.66 19.86 11.84
C ASN A 82 -2.60 18.74 12.29
N ASP A 83 -3.91 18.84 12.01
CA ASP A 83 -4.88 17.80 12.36
C ASP A 83 -4.61 16.51 11.58
N LEU A 84 -4.25 16.61 10.29
CA LEU A 84 -3.81 15.47 9.49
C LEU A 84 -2.56 14.83 10.09
N ILE A 85 -1.50 15.60 10.39
CA ILE A 85 -0.25 15.05 10.96
C ILE A 85 -0.51 14.34 12.29
N LYS A 86 -1.38 14.91 13.14
CA LYS A 86 -1.75 14.33 14.44
C LYS A 86 -2.59 13.06 14.30
N SER A 87 -3.28 12.86 13.19
CA SER A 87 -4.12 11.67 13.00
C SER A 87 -3.30 10.37 13.04
N ARG A 88 -2.01 10.43 12.62
CA ARG A 88 -1.10 9.28 12.70
C ARG A 88 0.36 9.73 12.82
N PRO A 89 0.83 10.09 14.01
CA PRO A 89 2.12 10.76 14.21
C PRO A 89 3.34 9.95 13.75
N THR A 90 3.23 8.62 13.69
CA THR A 90 4.30 7.73 13.26
C THR A 90 4.40 7.54 11.75
N ALA A 91 3.40 8.01 10.98
CA ALA A 91 3.35 7.84 9.53
C ALA A 91 4.15 8.94 8.84
N ILE A 92 5.39 8.66 8.48
CA ILE A 92 6.29 9.62 7.82
C ILE A 92 5.74 10.11 6.49
N ASN A 93 5.18 9.23 5.67
CA ASN A 93 4.61 9.60 4.38
C ASN A 93 3.44 10.58 4.51
N LEU A 94 2.69 10.51 5.61
CA LEU A 94 1.64 11.49 5.89
C LEU A 94 2.24 12.90 6.06
N LYS A 95 3.24 13.02 6.93
CA LYS A 95 3.90 14.31 7.16
C LYS A 95 4.56 14.82 5.88
N TRP A 96 5.27 13.97 5.15
CA TRP A 96 5.89 14.30 3.87
C TRP A 96 4.86 14.85 2.85
N ALA A 97 3.71 14.18 2.68
CA ALA A 97 2.68 14.63 1.77
C ALA A 97 2.09 15.99 2.19
N VAL A 98 1.80 16.16 3.49
CA VAL A 98 1.32 17.44 4.03
C VAL A 98 2.33 18.56 3.81
N ASP A 99 3.62 18.32 4.13
CA ASP A 99 4.68 19.33 3.95
C ASP A 99 4.84 19.70 2.46
N ARG A 100 4.79 18.72 1.55
CA ARG A 100 4.87 18.92 0.09
C ARG A 100 3.68 19.76 -0.40
N MET A 101 2.47 19.42 0.02
CA MET A 101 1.26 20.18 -0.32
C MET A 101 1.32 21.61 0.22
N MET A 102 1.65 21.81 1.49
CA MET A 102 1.75 23.13 2.11
C MET A 102 2.81 24.01 1.45
N LYS A 103 3.94 23.43 1.05
CA LYS A 103 4.97 24.13 0.27
C LYS A 103 4.45 24.57 -1.08
N LYS A 104 3.69 23.71 -1.77
CA LYS A 104 3.16 23.96 -3.11
C LYS A 104 2.14 25.09 -3.12
N ILE A 105 1.29 25.17 -2.10
CA ILE A 105 0.24 26.20 -2.00
C ILE A 105 0.70 27.49 -1.31
N SER A 106 1.92 27.51 -0.76
CA SER A 106 2.47 28.71 -0.09
C SER A 106 2.64 29.86 -1.07
N GLY A 107 2.07 31.03 -0.75
CA GLY A 107 2.16 32.23 -1.58
C GLY A 107 1.30 32.20 -2.85
N VAL A 108 0.47 31.17 -3.04
CA VAL A 108 -0.45 31.07 -4.17
C VAL A 108 -1.68 31.94 -3.95
N ASN A 109 -2.14 32.63 -5.01
CA ASN A 109 -3.38 33.39 -4.98
C ASN A 109 -4.58 32.47 -4.72
N SER A 110 -5.54 32.94 -3.91
CA SER A 110 -6.76 32.22 -3.51
C SER A 110 -7.57 31.66 -4.68
N ASP A 111 -7.53 32.33 -5.85
CA ASP A 111 -8.28 31.88 -7.03
C ASP A 111 -7.69 30.62 -7.68
N LYS A 112 -6.36 30.42 -7.58
CA LYS A 112 -5.64 29.30 -8.18
C LYS A 112 -5.27 28.19 -7.20
N ILE A 113 -5.43 28.43 -5.91
CA ILE A 113 -4.95 27.52 -4.86
C ILE A 113 -5.58 26.13 -4.97
N PHE A 114 -6.86 26.05 -5.29
CA PHE A 114 -7.57 24.77 -5.44
C PHE A 114 -7.01 23.95 -6.61
N GLU A 115 -6.87 24.54 -7.77
CA GLU A 115 -6.35 23.85 -8.96
C GLU A 115 -4.92 23.36 -8.73
N ILE A 116 -4.07 24.21 -8.16
CA ILE A 116 -2.68 23.85 -7.86
C ILE A 116 -2.60 22.71 -6.83
N ALA A 117 -3.41 22.78 -5.76
CA ALA A 117 -3.45 21.74 -4.74
C ALA A 117 -3.98 20.41 -5.30
N LEU A 118 -5.05 20.46 -6.10
CA LEU A 118 -5.61 19.25 -6.72
C LEU A 118 -4.63 18.59 -7.67
N ASN A 119 -3.93 19.36 -8.49
CA ASN A 119 -2.92 18.84 -9.41
C ASN A 119 -1.75 18.22 -8.64
N GLU A 120 -1.29 18.83 -7.55
CA GLU A 120 -0.22 18.28 -6.71
C GLU A 120 -0.65 16.98 -6.02
N ALA A 121 -1.88 16.90 -5.50
CA ALA A 121 -2.40 15.66 -4.91
C ALA A 121 -2.50 14.53 -5.95
N LYS A 122 -2.92 14.85 -7.18
CA LYS A 122 -2.91 13.88 -8.29
C LYS A 122 -1.51 13.45 -8.65
N GLU A 123 -0.55 14.37 -8.66
CA GLU A 123 0.86 14.06 -8.97
C GLU A 123 1.47 13.12 -7.92
N ILE A 124 1.20 13.33 -6.63
CA ILE A 124 1.58 12.41 -5.55
C ILE A 124 1.05 11.00 -5.84
N CYS A 125 -0.20 10.88 -6.27
CA CYS A 125 -0.80 9.59 -6.59
C CYS A 125 -0.16 8.94 -7.84
N GLU A 126 0.09 9.70 -8.90
CA GLU A 126 0.68 9.19 -10.14
C GLU A 126 2.15 8.79 -9.96
N GLU A 127 2.89 9.50 -9.12
CA GLU A 127 4.26 9.13 -8.76
C GLU A 127 4.27 7.77 -8.04
N ASP A 128 3.38 7.58 -7.06
CA ASP A 128 3.24 6.31 -6.34
C ASP A 128 2.94 5.15 -7.27
N VAL A 129 1.97 5.31 -8.17
CA VAL A 129 1.64 4.29 -9.18
C VAL A 129 2.85 3.91 -10.02
N LYS A 130 3.61 4.90 -10.50
CA LYS A 130 4.81 4.67 -11.32
C LYS A 130 5.93 3.98 -10.53
N PHE A 131 6.11 4.32 -9.24
CA PHE A 131 7.10 3.66 -8.39
C PHE A 131 6.71 2.20 -8.13
N CYS A 132 5.47 1.95 -7.78
CA CYS A 132 4.96 0.60 -7.54
C CYS A 132 5.06 -0.29 -8.80
N GLU A 133 4.74 0.25 -9.98
CA GLU A 133 4.90 -0.45 -11.25
C GLU A 133 6.38 -0.80 -11.53
N LYS A 134 7.30 0.15 -11.33
CA LYS A 134 8.74 -0.10 -11.51
C LYS A 134 9.27 -1.15 -10.54
N ILE A 135 8.86 -1.12 -9.27
CA ILE A 135 9.18 -2.18 -8.30
C ILE A 135 8.73 -3.54 -8.87
N GLY A 136 7.51 -3.59 -9.40
CA GLY A 136 6.97 -4.79 -10.03
C GLY A 136 7.82 -5.30 -11.19
N LEU A 137 8.21 -4.42 -12.11
CA LEU A 137 9.04 -4.78 -13.26
C LEU A 137 10.45 -5.26 -12.87
N HIS A 138 11.04 -4.66 -11.83
CA HIS A 138 12.34 -5.12 -11.32
C HIS A 138 12.22 -6.46 -10.58
N GLY A 139 11.21 -6.62 -9.73
CA GLY A 139 10.98 -7.86 -9.01
C GLY A 139 10.54 -9.01 -9.92
N LEU A 140 9.87 -8.72 -11.04
CA LEU A 140 9.54 -9.72 -12.06
C LEU A 140 10.79 -10.44 -12.56
N LYS A 141 11.90 -9.73 -12.80
CA LYS A 141 13.16 -10.35 -13.25
C LYS A 141 13.67 -11.40 -12.28
N ILE A 142 13.54 -11.13 -10.98
CA ILE A 142 13.94 -12.08 -9.92
C ILE A 142 13.06 -13.33 -9.99
N ILE A 143 11.73 -13.15 -10.13
CA ILE A 143 10.80 -14.29 -10.25
C ILE A 143 11.10 -15.10 -11.51
N GLU A 144 11.40 -14.45 -12.63
CA GLU A 144 11.79 -15.11 -13.88
C GLU A 144 13.08 -15.94 -13.73
N GLU A 145 14.09 -15.40 -13.04
CA GLU A 145 15.33 -16.14 -12.79
C GLU A 145 15.09 -17.39 -11.95
N ILE A 146 14.23 -17.30 -10.93
CA ILE A 146 13.86 -18.47 -10.10
C ILE A 146 13.07 -19.47 -10.96
N HIS A 147 12.11 -19.00 -11.75
CA HIS A 147 11.30 -19.87 -12.62
C HIS A 147 12.15 -20.60 -13.66
N ASN A 148 13.09 -19.91 -14.30
CA ASN A 148 13.98 -20.49 -15.30
C ASN A 148 14.87 -21.59 -14.73
N LYS A 149 15.24 -21.50 -13.45
CA LYS A 149 16.01 -22.53 -12.75
C LYS A 149 15.14 -23.70 -12.30
N LYS A 150 13.98 -23.41 -11.72
CA LYS A 150 13.09 -24.42 -11.14
C LYS A 150 12.22 -25.11 -12.17
N LYS A 151 11.73 -24.39 -13.18
CA LYS A 151 10.79 -24.85 -14.23
C LYS A 151 9.51 -25.49 -13.69
N ASP A 152 9.03 -24.97 -12.57
CA ASP A 152 7.83 -25.39 -11.86
C ASP A 152 7.16 -24.15 -11.22
N THR A 153 6.04 -24.34 -10.54
CA THR A 153 5.32 -23.31 -9.80
C THR A 153 6.22 -22.60 -8.78
N ILE A 154 6.26 -21.28 -8.83
CA ILE A 154 7.02 -20.45 -7.88
C ILE A 154 6.20 -20.19 -6.65
N ASN A 155 6.69 -20.62 -5.50
CA ASN A 155 6.03 -20.42 -4.21
C ASN A 155 6.61 -19.22 -3.48
N ILE A 156 5.81 -18.19 -3.34
CA ILE A 156 6.21 -16.91 -2.73
C ILE A 156 5.55 -16.77 -1.36
N LEU A 157 6.32 -16.45 -0.32
CA LEU A 157 5.77 -16.13 0.99
C LEU A 157 5.75 -14.61 1.19
N THR A 158 4.61 -14.09 1.66
CA THR A 158 4.48 -12.67 2.01
C THR A 158 3.83 -12.49 3.38
N HIS A 159 4.08 -11.32 3.99
CA HIS A 159 3.60 -10.98 5.33
C HIS A 159 2.99 -9.58 5.35
N CYS A 160 1.91 -9.38 6.09
CA CYS A 160 1.13 -8.15 6.15
C CYS A 160 0.40 -7.84 4.84
N ASN A 161 0.16 -6.58 4.56
CA ASN A 161 -0.33 -6.10 3.28
C ASN A 161 0.56 -4.97 2.77
N ALA A 162 1.35 -5.27 1.77
CA ALA A 162 2.10 -4.34 0.95
C ALA A 162 1.66 -4.46 -0.53
N GLY A 163 0.38 -4.70 -0.71
CA GLY A 163 -0.30 -4.77 -1.98
C GLY A 163 -0.93 -3.44 -2.39
N TRP A 164 -1.72 -3.47 -3.47
CA TRP A 164 -2.30 -2.26 -4.03
C TRP A 164 -3.27 -1.55 -3.08
N LEU A 165 -3.89 -2.26 -2.13
CA LEU A 165 -4.70 -1.65 -1.07
C LEU A 165 -3.88 -0.79 -0.08
N ALA A 166 -2.56 -0.93 -0.04
CA ALA A 166 -1.67 -0.10 0.79
C ALA A 166 -1.12 1.12 0.05
N THR A 167 -1.30 1.19 -1.27
CA THR A 167 -0.79 2.18 -2.21
C THR A 167 -1.95 2.76 -3.03
N ILE A 168 -1.66 3.44 -4.13
CA ILE A 168 -2.70 3.90 -5.04
C ILE A 168 -3.08 2.81 -6.04
N ASN A 169 -2.08 2.06 -6.51
CA ASN A 169 -2.25 0.93 -7.42
C ASN A 169 -1.01 0.03 -7.38
N TRP A 170 -1.07 -1.23 -7.87
CA TRP A 170 -0.01 -2.23 -7.96
C TRP A 170 0.46 -2.81 -6.62
N GLY A 171 0.62 -2.00 -5.57
CA GLY A 171 1.34 -2.38 -4.36
C GLY A 171 2.85 -2.35 -4.54
N THR A 172 3.60 -2.61 -3.47
CA THR A 172 5.04 -2.78 -3.56
C THR A 172 5.40 -4.27 -3.64
N ALA A 173 5.24 -5.03 -2.56
CA ALA A 173 5.57 -6.46 -2.52
C ALA A 173 4.69 -7.34 -3.44
N THR A 174 3.44 -6.97 -3.69
CA THR A 174 2.56 -7.73 -4.61
C THR A 174 2.73 -7.35 -6.07
N SER A 175 3.30 -6.18 -6.38
CA SER A 175 3.49 -5.75 -7.76
C SER A 175 4.30 -6.75 -8.62
N PRO A 176 5.44 -7.29 -8.16
CA PRO A 176 6.15 -8.35 -8.90
C PRO A 176 5.29 -9.60 -9.14
N ILE A 177 4.45 -9.94 -8.17
CA ILE A 177 3.54 -11.10 -8.24
C ILE A 177 2.52 -10.90 -9.35
N TYR A 178 1.89 -9.71 -9.41
CA TYR A 178 0.92 -9.39 -10.47
C TYR A 178 1.57 -9.36 -11.86
N HIS A 179 2.77 -8.82 -11.98
CA HIS A 179 3.49 -8.83 -13.25
C HIS A 179 3.84 -10.24 -13.70
N ALA A 180 4.30 -11.10 -12.78
CA ALA A 180 4.61 -12.50 -13.07
C ALA A 180 3.34 -13.29 -13.47
N HIS A 181 2.24 -13.11 -12.74
CA HIS A 181 0.96 -13.73 -13.04
C HIS A 181 0.44 -13.32 -14.42
N LYS A 182 0.44 -12.02 -14.73
CA LYS A 182 0.04 -11.50 -16.06
C LYS A 182 0.92 -12.02 -17.20
N LYS A 183 2.16 -12.35 -16.91
CA LYS A 183 3.08 -12.98 -17.88
C LYS A 183 2.86 -14.48 -18.04
N GLY A 184 1.96 -15.08 -17.26
CA GLY A 184 1.66 -16.52 -17.31
C GLY A 184 2.67 -17.40 -16.57
N ILE A 185 3.50 -16.83 -15.70
CA ILE A 185 4.40 -17.61 -14.85
C ILE A 185 3.56 -18.33 -13.79
N PRO A 186 3.61 -19.66 -13.68
CA PRO A 186 2.90 -20.39 -12.66
C PRO A 186 3.46 -20.03 -11.28
N LEU A 187 2.60 -19.51 -10.41
CA LEU A 187 2.99 -19.12 -9.05
C LEU A 187 1.87 -19.41 -8.03
N HIS A 188 2.26 -19.53 -6.78
CA HIS A 188 1.38 -19.64 -5.63
C HIS A 188 1.90 -18.76 -4.49
N VAL A 189 1.01 -18.06 -3.81
CA VAL A 189 1.39 -17.14 -2.73
C VAL A 189 0.94 -17.68 -1.37
N TRP A 190 1.88 -17.93 -0.47
CA TRP A 190 1.63 -18.17 0.94
C TRP A 190 1.47 -16.82 1.63
N VAL A 191 0.29 -16.56 2.16
CA VAL A 191 -0.07 -15.29 2.79
C VAL A 191 -0.16 -15.50 4.29
N ASP A 192 0.79 -14.97 5.05
CA ASP A 192 0.65 -14.94 6.51
C ASP A 192 -0.62 -14.17 6.89
N GLU A 193 -1.44 -14.71 7.79
CA GLU A 193 -2.66 -14.05 8.27
C GLU A 193 -2.38 -12.66 8.86
N THR A 194 -1.23 -12.49 9.50
CA THR A 194 -0.68 -11.26 10.08
C THR A 194 -1.47 -10.76 11.30
N ARG A 195 -1.31 -11.48 12.41
CA ARG A 195 -1.85 -11.04 13.70
C ARG A 195 -1.18 -9.73 14.16
N PRO A 196 -1.88 -8.84 14.94
CA PRO A 196 -3.26 -9.07 15.46
C PRO A 196 -4.39 -8.58 14.53
N ARG A 197 -4.11 -7.77 13.48
CA ARG A 197 -5.14 -7.14 12.64
C ARG A 197 -5.48 -7.90 11.35
N ASN A 198 -4.83 -9.02 11.12
CA ASN A 198 -5.08 -9.91 9.97
C ASN A 198 -5.01 -9.23 8.59
N GLN A 199 -4.04 -8.32 8.39
CA GLN A 199 -3.91 -7.63 7.11
C GLN A 199 -3.60 -8.59 5.95
N GLY A 200 -2.88 -9.67 6.21
CA GLY A 200 -2.67 -10.71 5.20
C GLY A 200 -3.97 -11.41 4.82
N ALA A 201 -4.67 -11.95 5.81
CA ALA A 201 -5.92 -12.68 5.58
C ALA A 201 -7.03 -11.79 4.99
N ASN A 202 -7.18 -10.56 5.51
CA ASN A 202 -8.29 -9.70 5.14
C ASN A 202 -8.03 -8.88 3.87
N LEU A 203 -6.79 -8.51 3.59
CA LEU A 203 -6.47 -7.59 2.51
C LEU A 203 -5.61 -8.24 1.44
N THR A 204 -4.46 -8.85 1.78
CA THR A 204 -3.57 -9.42 0.76
C THR A 204 -4.23 -10.60 0.03
N SER A 205 -4.86 -11.52 0.77
CA SER A 205 -5.58 -12.62 0.13
C SER A 205 -6.78 -12.13 -0.69
N PHE A 206 -7.50 -11.11 -0.20
CA PHE A 206 -8.59 -10.49 -0.95
C PHE A 206 -8.11 -9.95 -2.30
N GLU A 207 -7.08 -9.10 -2.31
CA GLU A 207 -6.59 -8.50 -3.56
C GLU A 207 -5.97 -9.53 -4.52
N LEU A 208 -5.32 -10.59 -4.00
CA LEU A 208 -4.80 -11.68 -4.83
C LEU A 208 -5.95 -12.48 -5.47
N ASN A 209 -7.02 -12.75 -4.72
CA ASN A 209 -8.21 -13.45 -5.24
C ASN A 209 -8.90 -12.65 -6.35
N GLU A 210 -9.06 -11.34 -6.19
CA GLU A 210 -9.67 -10.47 -7.21
C GLU A 210 -8.85 -10.41 -8.52
N GLU A 211 -7.53 -10.60 -8.43
CA GLU A 211 -6.64 -10.70 -9.59
C GLU A 211 -6.40 -12.14 -10.03
N HIS A 212 -7.14 -13.12 -9.48
CA HIS A 212 -7.03 -14.55 -9.77
C HIS A 212 -5.64 -15.15 -9.56
N VAL A 213 -4.87 -14.60 -8.63
CA VAL A 213 -3.56 -15.13 -8.24
C VAL A 213 -3.74 -16.25 -7.22
N PRO A 214 -3.28 -17.49 -7.50
CA PRO A 214 -3.37 -18.59 -6.55
C PRO A 214 -2.70 -18.26 -5.23
N ASN A 215 -3.45 -18.38 -4.12
CA ASN A 215 -2.90 -18.08 -2.81
C ASN A 215 -3.55 -18.94 -1.70
N THR A 216 -2.85 -19.03 -0.57
CA THR A 216 -3.34 -19.70 0.63
C THR A 216 -2.98 -18.87 1.86
N VAL A 217 -3.98 -18.56 2.67
CA VAL A 217 -3.75 -17.93 3.98
C VAL A 217 -3.23 -18.98 4.95
N ILE A 218 -2.17 -18.64 5.66
CA ILE A 218 -1.51 -19.50 6.64
C ILE A 218 -1.39 -18.77 7.99
N ALA A 219 -1.33 -19.54 9.09
CA ALA A 219 -0.97 -18.97 10.37
C ALA A 219 0.45 -18.40 10.35
N ASP A 220 0.69 -17.29 11.07
CA ASP A 220 1.96 -16.55 11.03
C ASP A 220 3.21 -17.40 11.34
N ASN A 221 3.08 -18.45 12.15
CA ASN A 221 4.20 -19.34 12.48
C ASN A 221 4.41 -20.49 11.49
N THR A 222 3.51 -20.67 10.51
CA THR A 222 3.59 -21.78 9.53
C THR A 222 4.68 -21.56 8.49
N GLY A 223 5.02 -20.30 8.19
CA GLY A 223 5.99 -19.98 7.13
C GLY A 223 7.34 -20.68 7.33
N GLY A 224 7.86 -20.75 8.56
CA GLY A 224 9.11 -21.47 8.86
C GLY A 224 9.05 -22.97 8.53
N LEU A 225 7.93 -23.63 8.86
CA LEU A 225 7.72 -25.04 8.50
C LEU A 225 7.68 -25.25 6.99
N LEU A 226 7.01 -24.36 6.26
CA LEU A 226 6.96 -24.42 4.79
C LEU A 226 8.35 -24.26 4.17
N MET A 227 9.18 -23.36 4.72
CA MET A 227 10.57 -23.18 4.31
C MET A 227 11.40 -24.45 4.53
N GLN A 228 11.32 -25.04 5.73
CA GLN A 228 12.02 -26.32 6.05
C GLN A 228 11.59 -27.46 5.14
N ARG A 229 10.37 -27.44 4.63
CA ARG A 229 9.81 -28.43 3.72
C ARG A 229 10.08 -28.14 2.24
N GLY A 230 10.86 -27.10 1.92
CA GLY A 230 11.15 -26.70 0.54
C GLY A 230 9.92 -26.22 -0.22
N LYS A 231 8.92 -25.67 0.47
CA LYS A 231 7.68 -25.18 -0.11
C LYS A 231 7.65 -23.66 -0.32
N VAL A 232 8.77 -22.97 -0.16
CA VAL A 232 8.95 -21.55 -0.40
C VAL A 232 10.20 -21.33 -1.22
N ASP A 233 10.07 -20.62 -2.34
CA ASP A 233 11.20 -20.30 -3.23
C ASP A 233 11.78 -18.91 -2.95
N MET A 234 10.94 -17.99 -2.47
CA MET A 234 11.36 -16.65 -2.04
C MET A 234 10.35 -16.04 -1.07
N CYS A 235 10.82 -15.12 -0.26
CA CYS A 235 9.99 -14.24 0.54
C CYS A 235 10.04 -12.83 -0.05
N ILE A 236 8.89 -12.12 -0.06
CA ILE A 236 8.82 -10.71 -0.39
C ILE A 236 7.85 -9.99 0.55
N VAL A 237 8.31 -8.93 1.18
CA VAL A 237 7.52 -8.12 2.11
C VAL A 237 7.66 -6.64 1.81
N GLY A 238 6.75 -5.82 2.32
CA GLY A 238 6.91 -4.37 2.30
C GLY A 238 7.79 -3.87 3.44
N THR A 239 7.90 -2.55 3.54
CA THR A 239 8.58 -1.86 4.63
C THR A 239 7.76 -0.69 5.15
N ASP A 240 7.72 -0.50 6.48
CA ASP A 240 7.22 0.73 7.07
C ASP A 240 8.30 1.82 7.03
N ARG A 241 9.57 1.43 7.15
CA ARG A 241 10.75 2.31 7.06
C ARG A 241 12.01 1.53 6.76
N THR A 242 12.83 2.06 5.85
CA THR A 242 14.20 1.62 5.63
C THR A 242 15.16 2.69 6.15
N LEU A 243 16.13 2.30 6.98
CA LEU A 243 17.15 3.18 7.54
C LEU A 243 18.30 3.38 6.55
N ALA A 244 19.13 4.41 6.78
CA ALA A 244 20.28 4.72 5.92
C ALA A 244 21.33 3.60 5.86
N ASN A 245 21.41 2.77 6.89
CA ASN A 245 22.31 1.60 6.94
C ASN A 245 21.71 0.34 6.28
N GLY A 246 20.49 0.43 5.73
CA GLY A 246 19.79 -0.68 5.09
C GLY A 246 18.90 -1.51 6.04
N ASP A 247 18.87 -1.22 7.33
CA ASP A 247 17.95 -1.90 8.24
C ASP A 247 16.48 -1.58 7.90
N VAL A 248 15.62 -2.56 8.05
CA VAL A 248 14.20 -2.46 7.71
C VAL A 248 13.34 -2.61 8.96
N CYS A 249 12.49 -1.62 9.21
CA CYS A 249 11.40 -1.71 10.16
C CYS A 249 10.11 -2.06 9.42
N ASN A 250 9.45 -3.14 9.83
CA ASN A 250 8.21 -3.59 9.21
C ASN A 250 7.27 -4.22 10.24
N LYS A 251 6.15 -4.74 9.79
CA LYS A 251 5.13 -5.41 10.59
C LYS A 251 5.75 -6.49 11.50
N VAL A 252 5.29 -6.55 12.75
CA VAL A 252 5.65 -7.62 13.70
C VAL A 252 5.45 -8.99 13.05
N GLY A 253 6.43 -9.88 13.18
CA GLY A 253 6.50 -11.16 12.49
C GLY A 253 7.51 -11.20 11.33
N THR A 254 7.84 -10.07 10.71
CA THR A 254 8.81 -9.99 9.61
C THR A 254 10.19 -10.51 10.02
N TYR A 255 10.67 -10.16 11.22
CA TYR A 255 11.95 -10.64 11.74
C TYR A 255 12.01 -12.17 11.82
N LEU A 256 10.96 -12.82 12.32
CA LEU A 256 10.90 -14.28 12.41
C LEU A 256 10.90 -14.93 11.02
N LYS A 257 10.25 -14.30 10.02
CA LYS A 257 10.30 -14.77 8.63
C LYS A 257 11.69 -14.63 8.04
N ALA A 258 12.35 -13.52 8.29
CA ALA A 258 13.72 -13.28 7.81
C ALA A 258 14.71 -14.28 8.42
N LEU A 259 14.60 -14.57 9.72
CA LEU A 259 15.41 -15.60 10.38
C LEU A 259 15.16 -17.00 9.79
N ALA A 260 13.89 -17.39 9.61
CA ALA A 260 13.57 -18.68 9.02
C ALA A 260 14.06 -18.78 7.57
N ALA A 261 13.92 -17.69 6.79
CA ALA A 261 14.44 -17.65 5.42
C ALA A 261 15.96 -17.77 5.38
N TYR A 262 16.66 -17.07 6.27
CA TYR A 262 18.13 -17.15 6.39
C TYR A 262 18.59 -18.58 6.74
N ASP A 263 17.99 -19.20 7.74
CA ASP A 263 18.30 -20.58 8.18
C ASP A 263 18.09 -21.59 7.04
N ASN A 264 17.04 -21.40 6.24
CA ASN A 264 16.71 -22.29 5.11
C ASN A 264 17.30 -21.83 3.76
N LYS A 265 18.15 -20.79 3.73
CA LYS A 265 18.81 -20.26 2.52
C LYS A 265 17.82 -19.80 1.45
N ILE A 266 16.67 -19.27 1.86
CA ILE A 266 15.64 -18.75 0.98
C ILE A 266 15.87 -17.25 0.80
N PRO A 267 15.88 -16.71 -0.44
CA PRO A 267 16.04 -15.30 -0.68
C PRO A 267 14.87 -14.51 -0.08
N PHE A 268 15.22 -13.42 0.61
CA PHE A 268 14.27 -12.55 1.30
C PHE A 268 14.39 -11.12 0.75
N TYR A 269 13.32 -10.62 0.16
CA TYR A 269 13.26 -9.30 -0.47
C TYR A 269 12.33 -8.36 0.30
N VAL A 270 12.70 -7.09 0.29
CA VAL A 270 11.90 -5.99 0.83
C VAL A 270 11.63 -4.99 -0.29
N ALA A 271 10.36 -4.59 -0.47
CA ALA A 271 9.89 -3.76 -1.57
C ALA A 271 9.07 -2.54 -1.09
#